data_6c9a681fbed671df8bdbb54ae6fa052e
#
_entry.id   6c9a681fbed671df8bdbb54ae6fa052e
#
_cell.length_a   1.000
_cell.length_b   1.000
_cell.length_c   1.000
_cell.angle_alpha   90.00
_cell.angle_beta   90.00
_cell.angle_gamma   90.00
#
_symmetry.space_group_name_H-M   'P 1'
#
loop_
_entity.id
_entity.type
_entity.pdbx_description
1 polymer ?
#
loop_
_entity_poly.entity_id
_entity_poly.type
_entity_poly.pdbx_seq_one_letter_code
_entity_poly.pdbx_strand_id
1 'polypeptide(L)'
;MTKAKSATIYGIKNCDTMKKARAWLDDHGVGYAFHDYKSAGADRALLEDWVEQVGWEVLLNRAGTTFRKLPDTDKAGLTAQKAITLMSAQPSMIKRPVLIAGDKILAGFKPEQYAAALL
;
A
#
# COMPACT_ATOMS: atom_id res chain seq x y z
N MET A 1 -21.10 -0.30 16.44
CA MET A 1 -20.63 -0.17 16.02
C MET A 1 -19.88 0.36 15.21
N THR A 2 -19.07 0.72 15.48
CA THR A 2 -18.50 1.55 14.54
C THR A 2 -17.32 0.97 13.93
N LYS A 3 -17.28 0.99 12.65
CA LYS A 3 -16.07 0.77 11.90
C LYS A 3 -15.24 2.03 11.87
N ALA A 4 -14.00 1.94 11.44
CA ALA A 4 -13.16 3.11 11.31
C ALA A 4 -13.81 4.08 10.35
N LYS A 5 -13.86 5.36 10.75
CA LYS A 5 -14.44 6.42 9.92
C LYS A 5 -13.38 7.32 9.32
N SER A 6 -12.14 7.04 9.60
CA SER A 6 -11.01 7.73 9.01
C SER A 6 -9.94 6.71 8.65
N ALA A 7 -9.13 7.07 7.68
CA ALA A 7 -8.11 6.17 7.16
C ALA A 7 -6.89 6.96 6.71
N THR A 8 -5.79 6.25 6.49
CA THR A 8 -4.64 6.81 5.79
C THR A 8 -4.43 5.98 4.53
N ILE A 9 -4.36 6.65 3.39
CA ILE A 9 -4.13 5.99 2.12
C ILE A 9 -2.73 6.34 1.63
N TYR A 10 -1.96 5.31 1.30
CA TYR A 10 -0.57 5.44 0.88
C TYR A 10 -0.43 5.10 -0.60
N GLY A 11 0.31 5.90 -1.32
CA GLY A 11 0.53 5.61 -2.73
C GLY A 11 1.19 6.74 -3.48
N ILE A 12 0.90 6.82 -4.77
CA ILE A 12 1.44 7.82 -5.68
C ILE A 12 0.27 8.59 -6.30
N LYS A 13 0.42 9.90 -6.41
CA LYS A 13 -0.64 10.81 -6.82
C LYS A 13 -1.26 10.49 -8.17
N ASN A 14 -0.44 10.15 -9.17
CA ASN A 14 -0.89 9.98 -10.55
C ASN A 14 -1.09 8.53 -10.95
N CYS A 15 -1.77 7.76 -10.12
CA CYS A 15 -2.07 6.36 -10.37
C CYS A 15 -3.59 6.20 -10.50
N ASP A 16 -4.06 5.53 -11.56
CA ASP A 16 -5.49 5.37 -11.81
C ASP A 16 -6.19 4.65 -10.66
N THR A 17 -5.57 3.62 -10.11
CA THR A 17 -6.13 2.89 -8.97
C THR A 17 -6.23 3.79 -7.75
N MET A 18 -5.25 4.66 -7.55
CA MET A 18 -5.29 5.66 -6.47
C MET A 18 -6.45 6.61 -6.63
N LYS A 19 -6.67 7.10 -7.86
CA LYS A 19 -7.78 8.01 -8.13
C LYS A 19 -9.12 7.35 -7.85
N LYS A 20 -9.27 6.09 -8.25
CA LYS A 20 -10.51 5.33 -7.99
C LYS A 20 -10.73 5.13 -6.50
N ALA A 21 -9.69 4.78 -5.76
CA ALA A 21 -9.80 4.57 -4.32
C ALA A 21 -10.16 5.85 -3.58
N ARG A 22 -9.53 6.95 -3.93
CA ARG A 22 -9.82 8.24 -3.31
C ARG A 22 -11.24 8.71 -3.61
N ALA A 23 -11.68 8.53 -4.85
CA ALA A 23 -13.06 8.87 -5.24
C ALA A 23 -14.06 8.04 -4.44
N TRP A 24 -13.80 6.75 -4.24
CA TRP A 24 -14.67 5.90 -3.44
C TRP A 24 -14.76 6.41 -2.00
N LEU A 25 -13.63 6.77 -1.41
CA LEU A 25 -13.61 7.32 -0.05
C LEU A 25 -14.40 8.63 0.05
N ASP A 26 -14.22 9.52 -0.93
CA ASP A 26 -14.95 10.78 -0.98
C ASP A 26 -16.44 10.54 -1.14
N ASP A 27 -16.84 9.63 -2.02
CA ASP A 27 -18.24 9.33 -2.30
C ASP A 27 -18.95 8.73 -1.08
N HIS A 28 -18.21 8.04 -0.22
CA HIS A 28 -18.79 7.41 0.97
C HIS A 28 -18.59 8.23 2.24
N GLY A 29 -18.08 9.45 2.11
CA GLY A 29 -17.92 10.36 3.24
C GLY A 29 -16.88 9.93 4.26
N VAL A 30 -15.87 9.17 3.83
CA VAL A 30 -14.81 8.71 4.71
C VAL A 30 -13.69 9.73 4.72
N GLY A 31 -13.35 10.26 5.89
CA GLY A 31 -12.18 11.13 6.03
C GLY A 31 -10.90 10.34 5.88
N TYR A 32 -9.93 10.86 5.14
CA TYR A 32 -8.66 10.19 4.98
C TYR A 32 -7.51 11.18 4.84
N ALA A 33 -6.31 10.73 5.22
CA ALA A 33 -5.06 11.42 4.94
C ALA A 33 -4.35 10.68 3.80
N PHE A 34 -3.74 11.43 2.91
CA PHE A 34 -2.99 10.87 1.80
C PHE A 34 -1.49 10.98 2.05
N HIS A 35 -0.80 9.84 2.07
CA HIS A 35 0.64 9.78 2.18
C HIS A 35 1.22 9.48 0.80
N ASP A 36 1.92 10.46 0.23
CA ASP A 36 2.52 10.33 -1.09
C ASP A 36 3.95 9.82 -0.95
N TYR A 37 4.21 8.62 -1.45
CA TYR A 37 5.54 8.02 -1.40
C TYR A 37 6.59 8.86 -2.13
N LYS A 38 6.20 9.61 -3.16
CA LYS A 38 7.14 10.42 -3.92
C LYS A 38 7.73 11.55 -3.09
N SER A 39 6.91 12.15 -2.24
CA SER A 39 7.35 13.29 -1.44
C SER A 39 7.83 12.88 -0.04
N ALA A 40 7.23 11.85 0.53
CA ALA A 40 7.48 11.46 1.92
C ALA A 40 8.23 10.13 2.06
N GLY A 41 8.37 9.36 0.97
CA GLY A 41 9.05 8.07 1.02
C GLY A 41 8.26 7.00 1.73
N ALA A 42 8.91 5.88 1.99
CA ALA A 42 8.33 4.78 2.75
C ALA A 42 9.33 4.38 3.85
N ASP A 43 8.96 4.66 5.08
CA ASP A 43 9.80 4.38 6.23
C ASP A 43 9.95 2.87 6.43
N ARG A 44 11.18 2.43 6.67
CA ARG A 44 11.47 1.01 6.88
C ARG A 44 10.69 0.43 8.05
N ALA A 45 10.59 1.16 9.16
CA ALA A 45 9.87 0.70 10.35
C ALA A 45 8.39 0.47 10.03
N LEU A 46 7.81 1.35 9.22
CA LEU A 46 6.43 1.20 8.77
C LEU A 46 6.25 -0.07 7.94
N LEU A 47 7.17 -0.30 7.00
CA LEU A 47 7.13 -1.49 6.15
C LEU A 47 7.32 -2.77 6.95
N GLU A 48 8.20 -2.75 7.94
CA GLU A 48 8.41 -3.90 8.82
C GLU A 48 7.12 -4.27 9.55
N ASP A 49 6.41 -3.27 10.07
CA ASP A 49 5.14 -3.48 10.73
C ASP A 49 4.09 -4.06 9.78
N TRP A 50 3.98 -3.50 8.59
CA TRP A 50 3.02 -3.99 7.58
C TRP A 50 3.33 -5.42 7.17
N VAL A 51 4.60 -5.74 6.93
CA VAL A 51 5.02 -7.08 6.53
C VAL A 51 4.72 -8.09 7.63
N GLU A 52 4.90 -7.71 8.89
CA GLU A 52 4.56 -8.58 10.01
C GLU A 52 3.06 -8.91 10.03
N GLN A 53 2.22 -7.93 9.68
CA GLN A 53 0.77 -8.11 9.74
C GLN A 53 0.19 -8.84 8.54
N VAL A 54 0.66 -8.55 7.33
CA VAL A 54 0.02 -9.09 6.11
C VAL A 54 0.94 -9.90 5.22
N GLY A 55 2.25 -9.86 5.46
CA GLY A 55 3.23 -10.58 4.65
C GLY A 55 3.77 -9.73 3.50
N TRP A 56 5.04 -9.97 3.15
CA TRP A 56 5.70 -9.19 2.09
C TRP A 56 5.11 -9.49 0.71
N GLU A 57 4.60 -10.71 0.51
CA GLU A 57 4.02 -11.11 -0.78
C GLU A 57 2.78 -10.30 -1.12
N VAL A 58 2.04 -9.87 -0.11
CA VAL A 58 0.84 -9.04 -0.30
C VAL A 58 1.23 -7.62 -0.71
N LEU A 59 2.33 -7.12 -0.18
CA LEU A 59 2.72 -5.71 -0.35
C LEU A 59 3.60 -5.46 -1.57
N LEU A 60 4.46 -6.41 -1.92
CA LEU A 60 5.40 -6.21 -3.03
C LEU A 60 4.72 -6.42 -4.37
N ASN A 61 4.75 -5.41 -5.22
CA ASN A 61 4.18 -5.48 -6.56
C ASN A 61 5.20 -6.03 -7.54
N ARG A 62 5.21 -7.35 -7.71
CA ARG A 62 6.15 -8.03 -8.61
C ARG A 62 5.74 -7.92 -10.08
N ALA A 63 4.52 -7.53 -10.35
CA ALA A 63 4.03 -7.34 -11.72
C ALA A 63 4.34 -5.94 -12.26
N GLY A 64 4.73 -5.00 -11.40
CA GLY A 64 4.99 -3.64 -11.79
C GLY A 64 6.31 -3.47 -12.54
N THR A 65 6.42 -2.39 -13.30
CA THR A 65 7.58 -2.11 -14.13
C THR A 65 8.86 -1.99 -13.33
N THR A 66 8.80 -1.33 -12.17
CA THR A 66 9.99 -1.10 -11.35
C THR A 66 10.61 -2.43 -10.91
N PHE A 67 9.78 -3.34 -10.42
CA PHE A 67 10.29 -4.66 -10.00
C PHE A 67 10.83 -5.45 -11.18
N ARG A 68 10.10 -5.44 -12.29
CA ARG A 68 10.48 -6.23 -13.48
C ARG A 68 11.81 -5.79 -14.07
N LYS A 69 12.20 -4.53 -13.88
CA LYS A 69 13.47 -3.99 -14.37
C LYS A 69 14.66 -4.28 -13.47
N LEU A 70 14.44 -4.87 -12.30
CA LEU A 70 15.53 -5.22 -11.40
C LEU A 70 16.43 -6.29 -12.02
N PRO A 71 17.74 -6.29 -11.67
CA PRO A 71 18.60 -7.42 -12.01
C PRO A 71 18.05 -8.72 -11.43
N ASP A 72 18.36 -9.82 -12.11
CA ASP A 72 17.89 -11.15 -11.68
C ASP A 72 18.36 -11.47 -10.26
N THR A 73 19.55 -11.04 -9.88
CA THR A 73 20.08 -11.25 -8.52
C THR A 73 19.20 -10.57 -7.46
N ASP A 74 18.59 -9.43 -7.78
CA ASP A 74 17.72 -8.74 -6.86
C ASP A 74 16.33 -9.38 -6.77
N LYS A 75 15.90 -10.03 -7.85
CA LYS A 75 14.60 -10.71 -7.90
C LYS A 75 14.64 -12.13 -7.32
N ALA A 76 15.83 -12.72 -7.22
CA ALA A 76 15.98 -14.07 -6.73
C ALA A 76 16.08 -14.10 -5.21
N GLY A 77 15.67 -15.23 -4.62
CA GLY A 77 15.83 -15.45 -3.19
C GLY A 77 15.11 -14.43 -2.32
N LEU A 78 13.89 -14.04 -2.71
CA LEU A 78 13.13 -13.06 -1.95
C LEU A 78 12.80 -13.55 -0.55
N THR A 79 12.99 -12.67 0.41
CA THR A 79 12.63 -12.87 1.81
C THR A 79 11.94 -11.61 2.28
N ALA A 80 11.38 -11.64 3.49
CA ALA A 80 10.76 -10.46 4.07
C ALA A 80 11.76 -9.30 4.15
N GLN A 81 12.98 -9.56 4.61
CA GLN A 81 13.98 -8.51 4.75
C GLN A 81 14.40 -7.93 3.42
N LYS A 82 14.59 -8.78 2.41
CA LYS A 82 14.95 -8.31 1.08
C LYS A 82 13.83 -7.49 0.45
N ALA A 83 12.58 -7.95 0.59
CA ALA A 83 11.43 -7.21 0.08
C ALA A 83 11.28 -5.84 0.76
N ILE A 84 11.47 -5.77 2.06
CA ILE A 84 11.43 -4.50 2.80
C ILE A 84 12.50 -3.55 2.28
N THR A 85 13.72 -4.05 2.09
CA THR A 85 14.82 -3.23 1.57
C THR A 85 14.49 -2.68 0.19
N LEU A 86 13.95 -3.50 -0.70
CA LEU A 86 13.56 -3.07 -2.04
C LEU A 86 12.46 -2.03 -1.99
N MET A 87 11.42 -2.27 -1.21
CA MET A 87 10.29 -1.35 -1.11
C MET A 87 10.68 -0.02 -0.47
N SER A 88 11.56 -0.06 0.53
CA SER A 88 12.05 1.16 1.17
C SER A 88 12.90 2.00 0.21
N ALA A 89 13.74 1.35 -0.59
CA ALA A 89 14.59 2.03 -1.57
C ALA A 89 13.77 2.58 -2.74
N GLN A 90 12.75 1.85 -3.17
CA GLN A 90 11.90 2.24 -4.29
C GLN A 90 10.43 2.00 -3.95
N PRO A 91 9.77 2.98 -3.34
CA PRO A 91 8.38 2.82 -2.92
C PRO A 91 7.39 2.51 -4.05
N SER A 92 7.78 2.76 -5.31
CA SER A 92 6.93 2.37 -6.44
C SER A 92 6.75 0.86 -6.54
N MET A 93 7.56 0.07 -5.83
CA MET A 93 7.40 -1.37 -5.76
C MET A 93 6.33 -1.81 -4.76
N ILE A 94 5.82 -0.90 -3.94
CA ILE A 94 4.74 -1.22 -3.01
C ILE A 94 3.43 -1.18 -3.78
N LYS A 95 2.56 -2.16 -3.55
CA LYS A 95 1.22 -2.12 -4.15
C LYS A 95 0.50 -0.85 -3.78
N ARG A 96 -0.27 -0.32 -4.71
CA ARG A 96 -0.99 0.94 -4.56
C ARG A 96 -2.46 0.74 -4.81
N PRO A 97 -3.29 1.33 -3.97
CA PRO A 97 -2.96 1.97 -2.70
C PRO A 97 -2.78 0.96 -1.57
N VAL A 98 -2.17 1.38 -0.48
CA VAL A 98 -2.26 0.68 0.80
C VAL A 98 -3.12 1.55 1.71
N LEU A 99 -4.20 0.99 2.20
CA LEU A 99 -5.14 1.69 3.08
C LEU A 99 -5.00 1.17 4.50
N ILE A 100 -4.78 2.07 5.43
CA ILE A 100 -4.78 1.75 6.85
C ILE A 100 -6.07 2.29 7.45
N ALA A 101 -6.91 1.40 7.96
CA ALA A 101 -8.19 1.76 8.57
C ALA A 101 -8.28 1.06 9.92
N GLY A 102 -8.03 1.82 10.99
CA GLY A 102 -7.94 1.24 12.32
C GLY A 102 -6.76 0.27 12.38
N ASP A 103 -7.03 -0.98 12.71
CA ASP A 103 -6.02 -2.04 12.75
C ASP A 103 -5.95 -2.86 11.45
N LYS A 104 -6.67 -2.45 10.42
CA LYS A 104 -6.70 -3.17 9.16
C LYS A 104 -5.77 -2.56 8.14
N ILE A 105 -5.10 -3.42 7.36
CA ILE A 105 -4.23 -3.03 6.27
C ILE A 105 -4.77 -3.68 5.00
N LEU A 106 -5.11 -2.85 4.00
CA LEU A 106 -5.63 -3.33 2.73
C LEU A 106 -4.70 -2.91 1.61
N ALA A 107 -4.17 -3.89 0.88
CA ALA A 107 -3.32 -3.62 -0.28
C ALA A 107 -4.13 -3.75 -1.56
N GLY A 108 -4.04 -2.73 -2.42
CA GLY A 108 -4.87 -2.64 -3.61
C GLY A 108 -6.22 -2.01 -3.30
N PHE A 109 -7.04 -1.88 -4.34
CA PHE A 109 -8.37 -1.28 -4.18
C PHE A 109 -9.44 -2.29 -4.60
N LYS A 110 -10.25 -2.69 -3.63
CA LYS A 110 -11.44 -3.51 -3.88
C LYS A 110 -12.58 -2.89 -3.05
N PRO A 111 -13.60 -2.36 -3.72
CA PRO A 111 -14.68 -1.64 -3.02
C PRO A 111 -15.33 -2.45 -1.90
N GLU A 112 -15.52 -3.76 -2.10
CA GLU A 112 -16.14 -4.60 -1.07
C GLU A 112 -15.26 -4.73 0.18
N GLN A 113 -13.94 -4.72 0.02
CA GLN A 113 -13.04 -4.75 1.17
C GLN A 113 -13.05 -3.42 1.90
N TYR A 114 -13.09 -2.33 1.16
CA TYR A 114 -13.18 -0.99 1.74
C TYR A 114 -14.49 -0.83 2.51
N ALA A 115 -15.60 -1.28 1.93
CA ALA A 115 -16.89 -1.22 2.59
C ALA A 115 -16.89 -2.05 3.89
N ALA A 116 -16.30 -3.23 3.86
CA ALA A 116 -16.23 -4.09 5.05
C ALA A 116 -15.40 -3.46 6.17
N ALA A 117 -14.38 -2.68 5.82
CA ALA A 117 -13.51 -2.05 6.82
C ALA A 117 -14.05 -0.73 7.35
N LEU A 118 -14.79 0.03 6.51
CA LEU A 118 -15.09 1.43 6.78
C LEU A 118 -16.59 1.75 6.94
N LEU A 119 -17.46 0.88 6.46
CA LEU A 119 -18.91 1.17 6.48
C LEU A 119 -19.76 0.26 7.40
#